data_6230b8181e89fbad5fd96d1207838410
#
_entry.id   6230b8181e89fbad5fd96d1207838410
#
_cell.length_a   1.000
_cell.length_b   1.000
_cell.length_c   1.000
_cell.angle_alpha   90.00
_cell.angle_beta   90.00
_cell.angle_gamma   90.00
#
_symmetry.space_group_name_H-M   'P 1'
#
loop_
_entity.id
_entity.type
_entity.pdbx_description
1 polymer ?
#
loop_
_entity_poly.entity_id
_entity_poly.type
_entity_poly.pdbx_seq_one_letter_code
_entity_poly.pdbx_strand_id
1 'polypeptide(L)'
;MYKSTGFLAKEYSVTNETIQNWIKEGKFDKVKKTKGGHYRVWVDEPIVTILYARVSSTKQKTSLARQEQLLKAKYPEAKFISDIASGFNQNRRGYKTILESAINGNPQHLVATTSDRITKTGFQLIKWLIELPGGSVELLEESDNSEQFDTKTLIAFITSFINSHYGKRSANRRNHKQKD
;
A
#
# COMPACT_ATOMS: atom_id res chain seq x y z
N MET A 1 10.34 -13.99 2.78
CA MET A 1 9.82 -14.42 1.44
C MET A 1 10.98 -14.88 0.53
N TYR A 2 10.71 -15.58 -0.60
CA TYR A 2 11.77 -16.00 -1.51
C TYR A 2 12.12 -14.91 -2.53
N LYS A 3 13.32 -14.35 -2.44
CA LYS A 3 13.87 -13.34 -3.37
C LYS A 3 14.77 -13.98 -4.44
N SER A 4 14.91 -13.31 -5.59
CA SER A 4 15.87 -13.73 -6.62
C SER A 4 17.29 -13.31 -6.26
N THR A 5 18.29 -14.01 -6.80
CA THR A 5 19.70 -13.61 -6.62
C THR A 5 19.99 -12.22 -7.17
N GLY A 6 19.36 -11.83 -8.29
CA GLY A 6 19.49 -10.49 -8.85
C GLY A 6 18.86 -9.39 -7.97
N PHE A 7 17.77 -9.67 -7.24
CA PHE A 7 17.21 -8.76 -6.26
C PHE A 7 18.17 -8.56 -5.09
N LEU A 8 18.67 -9.65 -4.53
CA LEU A 8 19.63 -9.61 -3.41
C LEU A 8 20.94 -8.92 -3.78
N ALA A 9 21.42 -9.14 -5.00
CA ALA A 9 22.62 -8.45 -5.51
C ALA A 9 22.49 -6.93 -5.46
N LYS A 10 21.31 -6.40 -5.83
CA LYS A 10 21.02 -4.97 -5.74
C LYS A 10 20.91 -4.49 -4.29
N GLU A 11 20.22 -5.25 -3.45
CA GLU A 11 19.99 -4.92 -2.04
C GLU A 11 21.29 -4.87 -1.25
N TYR A 12 22.16 -5.88 -1.42
CA TYR A 12 23.47 -5.95 -0.77
C TYR A 12 24.57 -5.16 -1.50
N SER A 13 24.24 -4.49 -2.62
CA SER A 13 25.20 -3.73 -3.44
C SER A 13 26.41 -4.58 -3.89
N VAL A 14 26.14 -5.82 -4.27
CA VAL A 14 27.13 -6.80 -4.76
C VAL A 14 26.73 -7.36 -6.12
N THR A 15 27.61 -8.18 -6.74
CA THR A 15 27.28 -8.86 -7.98
C THR A 15 26.37 -10.06 -7.77
N ASN A 16 25.65 -10.48 -8.81
CA ASN A 16 24.82 -11.68 -8.77
C ASN A 16 25.69 -12.95 -8.51
N GLU A 17 26.92 -12.96 -9.01
CA GLU A 17 27.90 -14.01 -8.78
C GLU A 17 28.28 -14.12 -7.29
N THR A 18 28.48 -12.99 -6.62
CA THR A 18 28.72 -12.95 -5.17
C THR A 18 27.59 -13.61 -4.39
N ILE A 19 26.32 -13.31 -4.73
CA ILE A 19 25.17 -13.98 -4.08
C ILE A 19 25.17 -15.49 -4.36
N GLN A 20 25.51 -15.93 -5.57
CA GLN A 20 25.59 -17.36 -5.89
C GLN A 20 26.70 -18.06 -5.10
N ASN A 21 27.84 -17.40 -4.90
CA ASN A 21 28.93 -17.93 -4.07
C ASN A 21 28.50 -18.03 -2.61
N TRP A 22 27.83 -17.01 -2.07
CA TRP A 22 27.28 -17.04 -0.72
C TRP A 22 26.26 -18.18 -0.51
N ILE A 23 25.46 -18.49 -1.53
CA ILE A 23 24.55 -19.64 -1.51
C ILE A 23 25.34 -20.96 -1.42
N LYS A 24 26.40 -21.11 -2.20
CA LYS A 24 27.27 -22.31 -2.17
C LYS A 24 28.03 -22.46 -0.85
N GLU A 25 28.39 -21.34 -0.23
CA GLU A 25 29.04 -21.26 1.07
C GLU A 25 28.08 -21.47 2.26
N GLY A 26 26.78 -21.65 2.00
CA GLY A 26 25.78 -21.87 3.05
C GLY A 26 25.43 -20.65 3.89
N LYS A 27 25.67 -19.45 3.39
CA LYS A 27 25.36 -18.18 4.11
C LYS A 27 23.86 -17.88 4.24
N PHE A 28 23.01 -18.65 3.58
CA PHE A 28 21.55 -18.49 3.64
C PHE A 28 20.89 -19.79 4.11
N ASP A 29 20.07 -19.70 5.15
CA ASP A 29 19.45 -20.87 5.80
C ASP A 29 18.45 -21.60 4.90
N LYS A 30 17.71 -20.86 4.07
CA LYS A 30 16.64 -21.40 3.22
C LYS A 30 16.84 -20.98 1.77
N VAL A 31 17.29 -21.93 0.95
CA VAL A 31 17.51 -21.75 -0.49
C VAL A 31 16.74 -22.81 -1.27
N LYS A 32 16.11 -22.43 -2.37
CA LYS A 32 15.52 -23.37 -3.33
C LYS A 32 15.90 -23.02 -4.75
N LYS A 33 15.85 -24.00 -5.66
CA LYS A 33 15.95 -23.79 -7.12
C LYS A 33 14.58 -23.85 -7.76
N THR A 34 14.33 -22.97 -8.73
CA THR A 34 13.17 -23.08 -9.63
C THR A 34 13.37 -24.22 -10.64
N LYS A 35 12.30 -24.62 -11.35
CA LYS A 35 12.39 -25.60 -12.45
C LYS A 35 13.41 -25.17 -13.54
N GLY A 36 13.62 -23.87 -13.76
CA GLY A 36 14.62 -23.32 -14.67
C GLY A 36 16.03 -23.17 -14.07
N GLY A 37 16.33 -23.79 -12.93
CA GLY A 37 17.66 -23.80 -12.32
C GLY A 37 18.07 -22.54 -11.55
N HIS A 38 17.20 -21.53 -11.46
CA HIS A 38 17.50 -20.27 -10.78
C HIS A 38 17.34 -20.39 -9.26
N TYR A 39 18.30 -19.88 -8.52
CA TYR A 39 18.23 -19.83 -7.06
C TYR A 39 17.20 -18.81 -6.57
N ARG A 40 16.54 -19.16 -5.48
CA ARG A 40 15.67 -18.32 -4.67
C ARG A 40 16.08 -18.47 -3.22
N VAL A 41 16.34 -17.35 -2.56
CA VAL A 41 16.78 -17.29 -1.16
C VAL A 41 15.64 -16.75 -0.32
N TRP A 42 15.38 -17.42 0.80
CA TRP A 42 14.43 -16.90 1.79
C TRP A 42 15.08 -15.75 2.57
N VAL A 43 14.40 -14.64 2.65
CA VAL A 43 14.79 -13.48 3.45
C VAL A 43 13.67 -13.20 4.44
N ASP A 44 14.01 -13.18 5.70
CA ASP A 44 13.12 -12.74 6.78
C ASP A 44 13.19 -11.21 6.85
N GLU A 45 12.30 -10.55 6.11
CA GLU A 45 12.16 -9.09 6.20
C GLU A 45 11.32 -8.74 7.43
N PRO A 46 11.73 -7.76 8.22
CA PRO A 46 10.92 -7.29 9.32
C PRO A 46 9.59 -6.75 8.77
N ILE A 47 8.48 -7.20 9.34
CA ILE A 47 7.15 -6.69 8.99
C ILE A 47 7.04 -5.26 9.53
N VAL A 48 6.96 -4.28 8.64
CA VAL A 48 6.79 -2.88 9.03
C VAL A 48 5.32 -2.62 9.32
N THR A 49 5.00 -2.14 10.53
CA THR A 49 3.65 -1.70 10.87
C THR A 49 3.40 -0.29 10.32
N ILE A 50 2.34 -0.15 9.54
CA ILE A 50 1.91 1.12 8.93
C ILE A 50 0.51 1.46 9.41
N LEU A 51 0.39 2.61 10.04
CA LEU A 51 -0.89 3.19 10.44
C LEU A 51 -1.40 4.07 9.31
N TYR A 52 -2.61 3.79 8.84
CA TYR A 52 -3.20 4.56 7.75
C TYR A 52 -4.50 5.24 8.16
N ALA A 53 -4.58 6.54 7.91
CA ALA A 53 -5.78 7.35 8.14
C ALA A 53 -6.15 8.15 6.90
N ARG A 54 -7.45 8.45 6.75
CA ARG A 54 -7.94 9.23 5.62
C ARG A 54 -9.17 10.05 5.97
N VAL A 55 -9.21 11.26 5.41
CA VAL A 55 -10.42 12.10 5.38
C VAL A 55 -10.65 12.59 3.95
N SER A 56 -11.90 12.93 3.63
CA SER A 56 -12.27 13.36 2.27
C SER A 56 -11.85 14.79 1.95
N SER A 57 -11.73 15.66 2.97
CA SER A 57 -11.43 17.08 2.79
C SER A 57 -10.63 17.65 3.98
N THR A 58 -10.02 18.81 3.75
CA THR A 58 -9.26 19.55 4.78
C THR A 58 -10.14 20.04 5.94
N LYS A 59 -11.46 20.17 5.73
CA LYS A 59 -12.42 20.52 6.80
C LYS A 59 -12.52 19.44 7.88
N GLN A 60 -12.08 18.22 7.59
CA GLN A 60 -12.15 17.07 8.49
C GLN A 60 -10.82 16.78 9.24
N LYS A 61 -9.95 17.78 9.41
CA LYS A 61 -8.66 17.61 10.11
C LYS A 61 -8.82 17.08 11.54
N THR A 62 -9.85 17.49 12.26
CA THR A 62 -10.15 16.98 13.62
C THR A 62 -10.44 15.48 13.59
N SER A 63 -11.18 14.99 12.60
CA SER A 63 -11.43 13.56 12.41
C SER A 63 -10.15 12.80 12.07
N LEU A 64 -9.25 13.41 11.26
CA LEU A 64 -7.96 12.82 10.94
C LEU A 64 -7.09 12.69 12.20
N ALA A 65 -7.01 13.73 13.02
CA ALA A 65 -6.26 13.72 14.28
C ALA A 65 -6.81 12.66 15.26
N ARG A 66 -8.14 12.49 15.34
CA ARG A 66 -8.74 11.44 16.16
C ARG A 66 -8.35 10.03 15.67
N GLN A 67 -8.37 9.79 14.35
CA GLN A 67 -7.90 8.52 13.79
C GLN A 67 -6.43 8.28 14.14
N GLU A 68 -5.57 9.29 13.99
CA GLU A 68 -4.15 9.19 14.36
C GLU A 68 -3.96 8.84 15.83
N GLN A 69 -4.68 9.51 16.73
CA GLN A 69 -4.61 9.24 18.15
C GLN A 69 -5.01 7.80 18.49
N LEU A 70 -6.11 7.29 17.93
CA LEU A 70 -6.57 5.91 18.14
C LEU A 70 -5.55 4.88 17.64
N LEU A 71 -4.99 5.10 16.45
CA LEU A 71 -4.01 4.22 15.86
C LEU A 71 -2.70 4.20 16.65
N LYS A 72 -2.18 5.38 17.03
CA LYS A 72 -0.95 5.53 17.80
C LYS A 72 -1.08 5.06 19.25
N ALA A 73 -2.27 5.10 19.84
CA ALA A 73 -2.50 4.53 21.15
C ALA A 73 -2.22 3.02 21.20
N LYS A 74 -2.48 2.31 20.09
CA LYS A 74 -2.20 0.88 19.98
C LYS A 74 -0.79 0.56 19.47
N TYR A 75 -0.26 1.38 18.56
CA TYR A 75 1.04 1.19 17.92
C TYR A 75 1.84 2.50 17.91
N PRO A 76 2.39 2.95 19.07
CA PRO A 76 3.00 4.28 19.20
C PRO A 76 4.20 4.50 18.28
N GLU A 77 5.03 3.47 18.05
CA GLU A 77 6.26 3.56 17.25
C GLU A 77 6.05 3.26 15.76
N ALA A 78 4.80 2.95 15.35
CA ALA A 78 4.53 2.57 13.97
C ALA A 78 4.53 3.79 13.03
N LYS A 79 4.91 3.56 11.78
CA LYS A 79 4.91 4.59 10.74
C LYS A 79 3.50 5.05 10.43
N PHE A 80 3.22 6.34 10.60
CA PHE A 80 1.93 6.93 10.26
C PHE A 80 1.93 7.52 8.86
N ILE A 81 0.90 7.17 8.07
CA ILE A 81 0.64 7.69 6.73
C ILE A 81 -0.80 8.17 6.67
N SER A 82 -1.04 9.34 6.09
CA SER A 82 -2.40 9.85 5.91
C SER A 82 -2.60 10.49 4.55
N ASP A 83 -3.86 10.48 4.10
CA ASP A 83 -4.30 11.16 2.87
C ASP A 83 -5.53 12.02 3.13
N ILE A 84 -5.60 13.17 2.46
CA ILE A 84 -6.79 14.04 2.42
C ILE A 84 -7.34 13.98 1.00
N ALA A 85 -8.21 13.00 0.74
CA ALA A 85 -8.82 12.77 -0.56
C ALA A 85 -10.00 11.79 -0.46
N SER A 86 -10.83 11.73 -1.49
CA SER A 86 -11.92 10.76 -1.61
C SER A 86 -11.40 9.31 -1.49
N GLY A 87 -12.15 8.43 -0.83
CA GLY A 87 -11.86 6.99 -0.74
C GLY A 87 -11.94 6.26 -2.09
N PHE A 88 -12.57 6.86 -3.10
CA PHE A 88 -12.60 6.37 -4.47
C PHE A 88 -11.38 6.82 -5.30
N ASN A 89 -10.62 7.80 -4.82
CA ASN A 89 -9.41 8.25 -5.51
C ASN A 89 -8.26 7.26 -5.29
N GLN A 90 -7.91 6.49 -6.30
CA GLN A 90 -6.82 5.52 -6.26
C GLN A 90 -5.41 6.17 -6.42
N ASN A 91 -5.35 7.49 -6.75
CA ASN A 91 -4.09 8.22 -6.94
C ASN A 91 -3.62 8.96 -5.67
N ARG A 92 -4.11 8.58 -4.49
CA ARG A 92 -3.66 9.13 -3.20
C ARG A 92 -2.20 8.75 -2.95
N ARG A 93 -1.39 9.70 -2.52
CA ARG A 93 0.06 9.51 -2.36
C ARG A 93 0.38 8.43 -1.33
N GLY A 94 -0.17 8.54 -0.13
CA GLY A 94 0.08 7.57 0.95
C GLY A 94 -0.43 6.18 0.61
N TYR A 95 -1.65 6.09 0.07
CA TYR A 95 -2.24 4.84 -0.39
C TYR A 95 -1.38 4.14 -1.46
N LYS A 96 -0.89 4.89 -2.47
CA LYS A 96 -0.01 4.33 -3.51
C LYS A 96 1.29 3.82 -2.93
N THR A 97 1.92 4.56 -2.01
CA THR A 97 3.16 4.13 -1.36
C THR A 97 2.98 2.77 -0.64
N ILE A 98 1.83 2.56 0.03
CA ILE A 98 1.50 1.30 0.68
C ILE A 98 1.37 0.17 -0.35
N LEU A 99 0.61 0.39 -1.42
CA LEU A 99 0.41 -0.62 -2.45
C LEU A 99 1.69 -0.94 -3.23
N GLU A 100 2.48 0.07 -3.59
CA GLU A 100 3.77 -0.10 -4.26
C GLU A 100 4.73 -0.93 -3.41
N SER A 101 4.76 -0.70 -2.10
CA SER A 101 5.55 -1.51 -1.17
C SER A 101 5.11 -2.98 -1.19
N ALA A 102 3.81 -3.26 -1.13
CA ALA A 102 3.28 -4.62 -1.19
C ALA A 102 3.57 -5.31 -2.54
N ILE A 103 3.37 -4.60 -3.66
CA ILE A 103 3.64 -5.11 -5.02
C ILE A 103 5.14 -5.42 -5.20
N ASN A 104 6.01 -4.61 -4.62
CA ASN A 104 7.46 -4.86 -4.61
C ASN A 104 7.86 -6.02 -3.67
N GLY A 105 6.89 -6.64 -3.00
CA GLY A 105 7.10 -7.82 -2.18
C GLY A 105 7.53 -7.54 -0.76
N ASN A 106 7.38 -6.32 -0.26
CA ASN A 106 7.71 -5.98 1.12
C ASN A 106 6.51 -6.29 2.02
N PRO A 107 6.62 -7.22 2.98
CA PRO A 107 5.55 -7.52 3.91
C PRO A 107 5.32 -6.35 4.87
N GLN A 108 4.06 -6.03 5.10
CA GLN A 108 3.67 -4.93 5.98
C GLN A 108 2.41 -5.27 6.77
N HIS A 109 2.32 -4.78 8.00
CA HIS A 109 1.12 -4.82 8.81
C HIS A 109 0.40 -3.49 8.66
N LEU A 110 -0.66 -3.45 7.84
CA LEU A 110 -1.45 -2.25 7.61
C LEU A 110 -2.57 -2.16 8.64
N VAL A 111 -2.58 -1.09 9.43
CA VAL A 111 -3.61 -0.84 10.46
C VAL A 111 -4.40 0.41 10.09
N ALA A 112 -5.73 0.32 10.11
CA ALA A 112 -6.64 1.44 9.91
C ALA A 112 -7.81 1.38 10.91
N THR A 113 -8.54 2.46 11.11
CA THR A 113 -9.71 2.42 11.99
C THR A 113 -10.83 1.57 11.39
N THR A 114 -11.14 1.77 10.11
CA THR A 114 -12.18 1.02 9.38
C THR A 114 -11.74 0.76 7.93
N SER A 115 -12.35 -0.18 7.24
CA SER A 115 -12.04 -0.52 5.83
C SER A 115 -12.26 0.65 4.88
N ASP A 116 -13.28 1.49 5.13
CA ASP A 116 -13.59 2.67 4.31
C ASP A 116 -12.51 3.78 4.40
N ARG A 117 -11.66 3.75 5.43
CA ARG A 117 -10.49 4.63 5.50
C ARG A 117 -9.43 4.19 4.50
N ILE A 118 -9.26 2.89 4.30
CA ILE A 118 -8.35 2.36 3.30
C ILE A 118 -8.91 2.64 1.89
N THR A 119 -10.11 2.17 1.61
CA THR A 119 -10.76 2.38 0.30
C THR A 119 -12.28 2.28 0.44
N LYS A 120 -13.01 2.97 -0.45
CA LYS A 120 -14.47 2.87 -0.54
C LYS A 120 -14.93 1.72 -1.43
N THR A 121 -14.04 1.14 -2.23
CA THR A 121 -14.35 0.02 -3.13
C THR A 121 -13.18 -0.93 -3.23
N GLY A 122 -13.45 -2.22 -3.39
CA GLY A 122 -12.42 -3.23 -3.63
C GLY A 122 -11.52 -3.50 -2.41
N PHE A 123 -12.03 -3.35 -1.19
CA PHE A 123 -11.24 -3.60 0.03
C PHE A 123 -10.65 -5.00 0.05
N GLN A 124 -11.38 -6.02 -0.38
CA GLN A 124 -10.90 -7.41 -0.42
C GLN A 124 -9.69 -7.58 -1.35
N LEU A 125 -9.69 -6.88 -2.50
CA LEU A 125 -8.54 -6.87 -3.41
C LEU A 125 -7.31 -6.23 -2.76
N ILE A 126 -7.50 -5.10 -2.06
CA ILE A 126 -6.41 -4.42 -1.37
C ILE A 126 -5.86 -5.28 -0.23
N LYS A 127 -6.73 -5.88 0.56
CA LYS A 127 -6.35 -6.82 1.61
C LYS A 127 -5.51 -7.97 1.04
N TRP A 128 -5.99 -8.62 -0.02
CA TRP A 128 -5.25 -9.68 -0.70
C TRP A 128 -3.87 -9.22 -1.20
N LEU A 129 -3.75 -8.02 -1.81
CA LEU A 129 -2.47 -7.47 -2.26
C LEU A 129 -1.48 -7.24 -1.12
N ILE A 130 -1.95 -6.79 0.05
CA ILE A 130 -1.12 -6.61 1.25
C ILE A 130 -0.67 -7.95 1.83
N GLU A 131 -1.56 -8.95 1.82
CA GLU A 131 -1.29 -10.28 2.37
C GLU A 131 -0.40 -11.14 1.46
N LEU A 132 -0.40 -10.88 0.15
CA LEU A 132 0.37 -11.65 -0.84
C LEU A 132 1.88 -11.77 -0.53
N PRO A 133 2.59 -10.71 -0.12
CA PRO A 133 3.99 -10.78 0.31
C PRO A 133 4.19 -11.31 1.74
N GLY A 134 3.14 -11.71 2.44
CA GLY A 134 3.18 -12.14 3.84
C GLY A 134 2.84 -11.03 4.85
N GLY A 135 2.21 -9.96 4.39
CA GLY A 135 1.68 -8.89 5.26
C GLY A 135 0.32 -9.25 5.87
N SER A 136 -0.28 -8.27 6.55
CA SER A 136 -1.62 -8.40 7.14
C SER A 136 -2.35 -7.06 7.19
N VAL A 137 -3.68 -7.10 7.29
CA VAL A 137 -4.51 -5.91 7.46
C VAL A 137 -5.32 -6.04 8.74
N GLU A 138 -5.26 -5.02 9.58
CA GLU A 138 -6.01 -4.92 10.83
C GLU A 138 -6.93 -3.69 10.81
N LEU A 139 -8.17 -3.89 11.23
CA LEU A 139 -9.14 -2.82 11.45
C LEU A 139 -9.43 -2.73 12.94
N LEU A 140 -9.36 -1.51 13.52
CA LEU A 140 -9.61 -1.30 14.95
C LEU A 140 -11.10 -1.34 15.31
N GLU A 141 -11.93 -0.99 14.34
CA GLU A 141 -13.39 -1.00 14.46
C GLU A 141 -13.94 -1.93 13.38
N GLU A 142 -14.81 -2.85 13.76
CA GLU A 142 -15.56 -3.65 12.79
C GLU A 142 -16.52 -2.72 12.04
N SER A 143 -16.27 -2.50 10.78
CA SER A 143 -17.28 -1.94 9.90
C SER A 143 -18.08 -3.10 9.32
N ASP A 144 -19.40 -2.98 9.32
CA ASP A 144 -20.26 -3.89 8.56
C ASP A 144 -19.75 -3.95 7.12
N ASN A 145 -18.99 -5.01 6.82
CA ASN A 145 -18.29 -5.20 5.54
C ASN A 145 -19.23 -5.69 4.43
N SER A 146 -20.50 -5.38 4.50
CA SER A 146 -21.33 -5.46 3.32
C SER A 146 -20.85 -4.35 2.37
N GLU A 147 -20.09 -4.70 1.32
CA GLU A 147 -19.92 -3.86 0.14
C GLU A 147 -21.29 -3.66 -0.52
N GLN A 148 -22.25 -3.11 0.24
CA GLN A 148 -23.53 -2.70 -0.34
C GLN A 148 -23.22 -1.46 -1.18
N PHE A 149 -23.12 -1.68 -2.48
CA PHE A 149 -23.24 -0.64 -3.48
C PHE A 149 -24.65 -0.04 -3.42
N ASP A 150 -24.92 0.73 -2.36
CA ASP A 150 -26.16 1.50 -2.34
C ASP A 150 -26.09 2.63 -3.39
N THR A 151 -27.22 3.15 -3.75
CA THR A 151 -27.34 4.21 -4.77
C THR A 151 -26.45 5.43 -4.41
N LYS A 152 -26.31 5.76 -3.12
CA LYS A 152 -25.47 6.88 -2.65
C LYS A 152 -23.99 6.61 -2.90
N THR A 153 -23.53 5.40 -2.63
CA THR A 153 -22.15 4.96 -2.88
C THR A 153 -21.84 4.96 -4.37
N LEU A 154 -22.78 4.50 -5.22
CA LEU A 154 -22.64 4.54 -6.67
C LEU A 154 -22.56 5.96 -7.21
N ILE A 155 -23.44 6.88 -6.76
CA ILE A 155 -23.41 8.30 -7.13
C ILE A 155 -22.08 8.94 -6.70
N ALA A 156 -21.61 8.68 -5.48
CA ALA A 156 -20.34 9.20 -4.99
C ALA A 156 -19.14 8.67 -5.82
N PHE A 157 -19.16 7.40 -6.23
CA PHE A 157 -18.16 6.81 -7.12
C PHE A 157 -18.16 7.49 -8.50
N ILE A 158 -19.31 7.58 -9.15
CA ILE A 158 -19.46 8.24 -10.46
C ILE A 158 -19.01 9.69 -10.37
N THR A 159 -19.43 10.44 -9.33
CA THR A 159 -19.04 11.84 -9.12
C THR A 159 -17.53 11.98 -8.95
N SER A 160 -16.88 11.11 -8.18
CA SER A 160 -15.44 11.11 -8.00
C SER A 160 -14.69 10.80 -9.31
N PHE A 161 -15.19 9.85 -10.09
CA PHE A 161 -14.63 9.49 -11.40
C PHE A 161 -14.73 10.65 -12.39
N ILE A 162 -15.92 11.26 -12.50
CA ILE A 162 -16.17 12.43 -13.35
C ILE A 162 -15.25 13.58 -12.96
N ASN A 163 -15.16 13.94 -11.68
CA ASN A 163 -14.31 15.02 -11.19
C ASN A 163 -12.84 14.78 -11.48
N SER A 164 -12.36 13.53 -11.34
CA SER A 164 -10.99 13.15 -11.67
C SER A 164 -10.68 13.29 -13.18
N HIS A 165 -11.65 12.97 -14.03
CA HIS A 165 -11.52 13.05 -15.49
C HIS A 165 -11.56 14.50 -15.99
N TYR A 166 -12.49 15.32 -15.48
CA TYR A 166 -12.60 16.72 -15.86
C TYR A 166 -11.52 17.61 -15.22
N GLY A 167 -11.06 17.28 -14.01
CA GLY A 167 -9.96 17.96 -13.35
C GLY A 167 -8.64 17.87 -14.15
N LYS A 168 -8.33 16.73 -14.76
CA LYS A 168 -7.19 16.56 -15.66
C LYS A 168 -7.29 17.40 -16.93
N ARG A 169 -8.48 17.50 -17.52
CA ARG A 169 -8.74 18.37 -18.70
C ARG A 169 -8.56 19.84 -18.38
N SER A 170 -9.03 20.30 -17.24
CA SER A 170 -8.89 21.69 -16.80
C SER A 170 -7.44 22.07 -16.50
N ALA A 171 -6.66 21.19 -15.88
CA ALA A 171 -5.23 21.39 -15.63
C ALA A 171 -4.42 21.47 -16.95
N ASN A 172 -4.70 20.57 -17.90
CA ASN A 172 -4.04 20.60 -19.22
C ASN A 172 -4.34 21.85 -20.03
N ARG A 173 -5.58 22.39 -19.95
CA ARG A 173 -5.95 23.65 -20.61
C ARG A 173 -5.25 24.86 -19.99
N ARG A 174 -4.99 24.90 -18.68
CA ARG A 174 -4.23 25.98 -18.04
C ARG A 174 -2.76 25.96 -18.43
N ASN A 175 -2.16 24.77 -18.52
CA ASN A 175 -0.75 24.61 -18.93
C ASN A 175 -0.50 24.96 -20.41
N HIS A 176 -1.51 24.82 -21.29
CA HIS A 176 -1.41 25.29 -22.69
C HIS A 176 -1.53 26.81 -22.82
N LYS A 177 -2.37 27.46 -22.00
CA LYS A 177 -2.52 28.94 -22.02
C LYS A 177 -1.37 29.72 -21.39
N GLN A 178 -0.42 29.07 -20.73
CA GLN A 178 0.79 29.68 -20.17
C GLN A 178 2.02 29.53 -21.10
N LYS A 179 1.86 28.91 -22.27
CA LYS A 179 2.94 28.71 -23.24
C LYS A 179 2.79 29.54 -24.52
N ASP A 180 1.69 30.28 -24.65
CA ASP A 180 1.44 31.32 -25.66
C ASP A 180 1.56 32.70 -24.99
#